data_6694536f6e5239b0df3e38784a6c92b0
#
_entry.id   6694536f6e5239b0df3e38784a6c92b0
#
_cell.length_a   1.000
_cell.length_b   1.000
_cell.length_c   1.000
_cell.angle_alpha   90.00
_cell.angle_beta   90.00
_cell.angle_gamma   90.00
#
_symmetry.space_group_name_H-M   'P 1'
#
loop_
_entity.id
_entity.type
_entity.pdbx_description
1 polymer ?
#
loop_
_entity_poly.entity_id
_entity_poly.type
_entity_poly.pdbx_seq_one_letter_code
_entity_poly.pdbx_strand_id
1 'polypeptide(L)'
;MKETDLYNPIKVFFEAKGYEVKAEVTDCDVVALKKDEEPIIIELKKSLSFDFLIQGIDRQGISDNVYLAFPHGNGNIFKKRIKGAVKLCKRLGLGLISVRLHEQMIIVHCDPEEYRPRKVKKRKIGLLNEFHNRLGDPNVGGQSGKKIITAYRQDVLRILKYIELNGAISPKDIIKDLNIKKAPSILQLNYYGWFERVDRGVYSISVLGQI
;
A
#
# COMPACT_ATOMS: atom_id res chain seq x y z
N MET A 1 -6.61 -15.86 -27.44
CA MET A 1 -7.16 -16.26 -26.14
C MET A 1 -8.54 -15.64 -25.98
N LYS A 2 -9.57 -16.43 -25.72
CA LYS A 2 -10.95 -16.02 -25.43
C LYS A 2 -11.24 -16.20 -23.93
N GLU A 3 -12.27 -15.53 -23.41
CA GLU A 3 -12.72 -15.74 -22.01
C GLU A 3 -13.23 -17.15 -21.79
N THR A 4 -13.87 -17.72 -22.82
CA THR A 4 -14.32 -19.12 -22.84
C THR A 4 -13.20 -20.15 -22.61
N ASP A 5 -11.94 -19.78 -22.87
CA ASP A 5 -10.79 -20.69 -22.63
C ASP A 5 -10.57 -20.92 -21.12
N LEU A 6 -11.08 -20.04 -20.26
CA LEU A 6 -11.00 -20.14 -18.80
C LEU A 6 -12.02 -21.11 -18.21
N TYR A 7 -13.13 -21.36 -18.89
CA TYR A 7 -14.26 -22.11 -18.36
C TYR A 7 -13.90 -23.53 -17.96
N ASN A 8 -13.31 -24.29 -18.89
CA ASN A 8 -13.04 -25.71 -18.65
C ASN A 8 -12.11 -25.99 -17.45
N PRO A 9 -10.97 -25.29 -17.28
CA PRO A 9 -10.15 -25.45 -16.08
C PRO A 9 -10.91 -25.13 -14.78
N ILE A 10 -11.74 -24.09 -14.78
CA ILE A 10 -12.53 -23.68 -13.62
C ILE A 10 -13.57 -24.74 -13.29
N LYS A 11 -14.29 -25.24 -14.31
CA LYS A 11 -15.28 -26.31 -14.15
C LYS A 11 -14.65 -27.54 -13.50
N VAL A 12 -13.58 -28.05 -14.09
CA VAL A 12 -12.87 -29.23 -13.56
C VAL A 12 -12.41 -29.02 -12.11
N PHE A 13 -11.91 -27.81 -11.79
CA PHE A 13 -11.44 -27.50 -10.45
C PHE A 13 -12.56 -27.52 -9.39
N PHE A 14 -13.73 -26.98 -9.69
CA PHE A 14 -14.85 -26.97 -8.75
C PHE A 14 -15.58 -28.34 -8.74
N GLU A 15 -15.70 -29.03 -9.87
CA GLU A 15 -16.26 -30.39 -9.91
C GLU A 15 -15.43 -31.38 -9.09
N ALA A 16 -14.09 -31.28 -9.13
CA ALA A 16 -13.21 -32.07 -8.27
C ALA A 16 -13.41 -31.82 -6.76
N LYS A 17 -14.02 -30.67 -6.38
CA LYS A 17 -14.42 -30.35 -5.01
C LYS A 17 -15.87 -30.75 -4.68
N GLY A 18 -16.57 -31.39 -5.61
CA GLY A 18 -17.91 -31.89 -5.42
C GLY A 18 -19.01 -30.87 -5.73
N TYR A 19 -18.70 -29.81 -6.47
CA TYR A 19 -19.71 -28.84 -6.95
C TYR A 19 -20.26 -29.28 -8.31
N GLU A 20 -21.56 -29.05 -8.54
CA GLU A 20 -22.15 -29.04 -9.87
C GLU A 20 -21.87 -27.68 -10.50
N VAL A 21 -21.28 -27.64 -11.72
CA VAL A 21 -20.86 -26.40 -12.37
C VAL A 21 -21.61 -26.16 -13.68
N LYS A 22 -22.22 -24.99 -13.82
CA LYS A 22 -22.90 -24.54 -15.04
C LYS A 22 -22.39 -23.17 -15.48
N ALA A 23 -22.31 -22.97 -16.80
CA ALA A 23 -22.01 -21.69 -17.41
C ALA A 23 -23.27 -20.91 -17.76
N GLU A 24 -23.15 -19.58 -17.90
CA GLU A 24 -24.19 -18.68 -18.40
C GLU A 24 -25.52 -18.88 -17.65
N VAL A 25 -25.46 -18.86 -16.33
CA VAL A 25 -26.66 -18.97 -15.49
C VAL A 25 -27.15 -17.56 -15.18
N THR A 26 -28.28 -17.16 -15.78
CA THR A 26 -28.76 -15.78 -15.78
C THR A 26 -27.69 -14.81 -16.30
N ASP A 27 -27.16 -13.94 -15.46
CA ASP A 27 -26.13 -12.94 -15.82
C ASP A 27 -24.72 -13.34 -15.33
N CYS A 28 -24.55 -14.56 -14.76
CA CYS A 28 -23.30 -15.03 -14.21
C CYS A 28 -22.55 -15.91 -15.20
N ASP A 29 -21.28 -15.64 -15.46
CA ASP A 29 -20.47 -16.43 -16.40
C ASP A 29 -20.36 -17.89 -15.97
N VAL A 30 -20.14 -18.16 -14.66
CA VAL A 30 -20.07 -19.52 -14.11
C VAL A 30 -20.68 -19.55 -12.70
N VAL A 31 -21.51 -20.57 -12.46
CA VAL A 31 -22.10 -20.86 -11.15
C VAL A 31 -21.75 -22.28 -10.74
N ALA A 32 -21.24 -22.43 -9.51
CA ALA A 32 -20.95 -23.71 -8.89
C ALA A 32 -21.82 -23.91 -7.65
N LEU A 33 -22.59 -25.00 -7.63
CA LEU A 33 -23.52 -25.34 -6.56
C LEU A 33 -23.10 -26.64 -5.87
N LYS A 34 -23.26 -26.68 -4.57
CA LYS A 34 -23.17 -27.88 -3.77
C LYS A 34 -24.30 -27.87 -2.76
N LYS A 35 -24.83 -29.07 -2.46
CA LYS A 35 -25.97 -29.20 -1.57
C LYS A 35 -25.68 -28.55 -0.21
N ASP A 36 -26.64 -27.77 0.27
CA ASP A 36 -26.59 -27.08 1.57
C ASP A 36 -25.46 -26.04 1.71
N GLU A 37 -24.79 -25.62 0.60
CA GLU A 37 -23.80 -24.54 0.57
C GLU A 37 -24.31 -23.35 -0.25
N GLU A 38 -23.83 -22.14 0.08
CA GLU A 38 -24.07 -20.94 -0.72
C GLU A 38 -23.45 -21.09 -2.11
N PRO A 39 -24.13 -20.61 -3.16
CA PRO A 39 -23.61 -20.69 -4.52
C PRO A 39 -22.29 -19.95 -4.65
N ILE A 40 -21.35 -20.54 -5.39
CA ILE A 40 -20.14 -19.86 -5.80
C ILE A 40 -20.38 -19.27 -7.19
N ILE A 41 -20.17 -17.98 -7.33
CA ILE A 41 -20.24 -17.25 -8.60
C ILE A 41 -18.83 -16.92 -9.07
N ILE A 42 -18.51 -17.22 -10.31
CA ILE A 42 -17.20 -16.95 -10.89
C ILE A 42 -17.38 -16.13 -12.17
N GLU A 43 -16.91 -14.90 -12.16
CA GLU A 43 -16.85 -14.04 -13.33
C GLU A 43 -15.52 -14.23 -14.08
N LEU A 44 -15.57 -14.22 -15.41
CA LEU A 44 -14.44 -14.51 -16.30
C LEU A 44 -14.03 -13.29 -17.12
N LYS A 45 -12.76 -12.90 -17.11
CA LYS A 45 -12.23 -11.84 -17.98
C LYS A 45 -10.82 -12.14 -18.45
N LYS A 46 -10.44 -11.59 -19.61
CA LYS A 46 -9.09 -11.70 -20.16
C LYS A 46 -8.04 -10.96 -19.34
N SER A 47 -8.45 -9.95 -18.55
CA SER A 47 -7.55 -9.13 -17.75
C SER A 47 -8.26 -8.49 -16.56
N LEU A 48 -7.48 -8.14 -15.55
CA LEU A 48 -7.99 -7.33 -14.45
C LEU A 48 -8.24 -5.89 -14.92
N SER A 49 -9.51 -5.48 -14.85
CA SER A 49 -9.97 -4.12 -15.13
C SER A 49 -10.81 -3.60 -13.97
N PHE A 50 -11.14 -2.32 -14.00
CA PHE A 50 -12.06 -1.74 -13.02
C PHE A 50 -13.47 -2.31 -13.18
N ASP A 51 -13.95 -2.42 -14.42
CA ASP A 51 -15.27 -2.98 -14.71
C ASP A 51 -15.42 -4.43 -14.23
N PHE A 52 -14.33 -5.21 -14.28
CA PHE A 52 -14.32 -6.57 -13.77
C PHE A 52 -14.50 -6.63 -12.25
N LEU A 53 -13.92 -5.67 -11.51
CA LEU A 53 -14.16 -5.56 -10.07
C LEU A 53 -15.61 -5.16 -9.77
N ILE A 54 -16.18 -4.25 -10.55
CA ILE A 54 -17.60 -3.84 -10.42
C ILE A 54 -18.51 -5.03 -10.65
N GLN A 55 -18.32 -5.81 -11.71
CA GLN A 55 -19.10 -7.04 -11.94
C GLN A 55 -19.07 -7.97 -10.72
N GLY A 56 -17.89 -8.20 -10.15
CA GLY A 56 -17.79 -9.02 -8.93
C GLY A 56 -18.57 -8.46 -7.75
N ILE A 57 -18.57 -7.14 -7.57
CA ILE A 57 -19.34 -6.46 -6.50
C ILE A 57 -20.85 -6.62 -6.78
N ASP A 58 -21.29 -6.45 -8.01
CA ASP A 58 -22.70 -6.62 -8.38
C ASP A 58 -23.19 -8.04 -8.08
N ARG A 59 -22.35 -9.06 -8.29
CA ARG A 59 -22.67 -10.46 -7.96
C ARG A 59 -22.76 -10.73 -6.45
N GLN A 60 -22.15 -9.91 -5.62
CA GLN A 60 -22.30 -10.02 -4.15
C GLN A 60 -23.74 -9.73 -3.68
N GLY A 61 -24.56 -9.11 -4.51
CA GLY A 61 -26.01 -9.03 -4.26
C GLY A 61 -26.75 -10.39 -4.36
N ILE A 62 -26.07 -11.44 -4.87
CA ILE A 62 -26.63 -12.79 -5.05
C ILE A 62 -25.99 -13.80 -4.08
N SER A 63 -24.67 -13.71 -3.89
CA SER A 63 -23.88 -14.60 -3.02
C SER A 63 -22.66 -13.90 -2.47
N ASP A 64 -22.26 -14.23 -1.23
CA ASP A 64 -21.00 -13.78 -0.65
C ASP A 64 -19.78 -14.50 -1.25
N ASN A 65 -19.99 -15.62 -1.97
CA ASN A 65 -18.92 -16.44 -2.53
C ASN A 65 -18.64 -16.09 -4.00
N VAL A 66 -18.15 -14.87 -4.26
CA VAL A 66 -17.85 -14.38 -5.61
C VAL A 66 -16.35 -14.40 -5.88
N TYR A 67 -15.95 -15.05 -6.98
CA TYR A 67 -14.60 -15.10 -7.50
C TYR A 67 -14.46 -14.35 -8.83
N LEU A 68 -13.32 -13.70 -8.98
CA LEU A 68 -12.86 -13.14 -10.26
C LEU A 68 -11.77 -14.04 -10.83
N ALA A 69 -11.96 -14.54 -12.04
CA ALA A 69 -11.04 -15.44 -12.71
C ALA A 69 -10.48 -14.85 -14.01
N PHE A 70 -9.18 -14.92 -14.19
CA PHE A 70 -8.49 -14.39 -15.35
C PHE A 70 -7.23 -15.20 -15.67
N PRO A 71 -6.61 -15.02 -16.87
CA PRO A 71 -5.44 -15.79 -17.25
C PRO A 71 -4.23 -15.47 -16.38
N HIS A 72 -3.47 -16.50 -16.02
CA HIS A 72 -2.19 -16.33 -15.33
C HIS A 72 -1.14 -15.76 -16.28
N GLY A 73 -0.53 -14.67 -15.90
CA GLY A 73 0.57 -14.06 -16.64
C GLY A 73 1.94 -14.41 -16.04
N ASN A 74 3.00 -14.05 -16.74
CA ASN A 74 4.37 -14.34 -16.35
C ASN A 74 5.15 -13.07 -15.93
N GLY A 75 6.26 -13.30 -15.22
CA GLY A 75 7.26 -12.27 -14.92
C GLY A 75 6.93 -11.36 -13.73
N ASN A 76 7.85 -10.42 -13.47
CA ASN A 76 7.80 -9.57 -12.27
C ASN A 76 6.67 -8.54 -12.32
N ILE A 77 6.26 -8.09 -13.50
CA ILE A 77 5.14 -7.17 -13.68
C ILE A 77 3.85 -7.83 -13.23
N PHE A 78 3.61 -9.08 -13.65
CA PHE A 78 2.45 -9.85 -13.23
C PHE A 78 2.45 -10.08 -11.70
N LYS A 79 3.58 -10.50 -11.12
CA LYS A 79 3.71 -10.69 -9.67
C LYS A 79 3.37 -9.41 -8.88
N LYS A 80 3.78 -8.24 -9.36
CA LYS A 80 3.44 -6.95 -8.75
C LYS A 80 1.94 -6.63 -8.87
N ARG A 81 1.36 -6.87 -10.05
CA ARG A 81 -0.09 -6.68 -10.31
C ARG A 81 -0.94 -7.58 -9.42
N ILE A 82 -0.61 -8.86 -9.30
CA ILE A 82 -1.32 -9.82 -8.43
C ILE A 82 -1.34 -9.36 -6.97
N LYS A 83 -0.21 -8.91 -6.44
CA LYS A 83 -0.18 -8.37 -5.06
C LYS A 83 -1.16 -7.21 -4.86
N GLY A 84 -1.29 -6.34 -5.85
CA GLY A 84 -2.26 -5.24 -5.84
C GLY A 84 -3.70 -5.75 -5.94
N ALA A 85 -3.96 -6.67 -6.85
CA ALA A 85 -5.28 -7.28 -7.10
C ALA A 85 -5.79 -8.04 -5.86
N VAL A 86 -4.96 -8.89 -5.25
CA VAL A 86 -5.29 -9.58 -3.98
C VAL A 86 -5.66 -8.60 -2.88
N LYS A 87 -4.92 -7.49 -2.77
CA LYS A 87 -5.23 -6.45 -1.79
C LYS A 87 -6.58 -5.78 -2.04
N LEU A 88 -6.95 -5.58 -3.31
CA LEU A 88 -8.25 -5.03 -3.69
C LEU A 88 -9.36 -6.04 -3.45
N CYS A 89 -9.24 -7.27 -3.96
CA CYS A 89 -10.25 -8.31 -3.78
C CYS A 89 -10.53 -8.58 -2.30
N LYS A 90 -9.48 -8.72 -1.47
CA LYS A 90 -9.67 -8.86 -0.01
C LYS A 90 -10.40 -7.67 0.63
N ARG A 91 -10.24 -6.44 0.12
CA ARG A 91 -10.97 -5.27 0.63
C ARG A 91 -12.42 -5.24 0.20
N LEU A 92 -12.71 -5.83 -0.93
CA LEU A 92 -14.05 -5.93 -1.52
C LEU A 92 -14.78 -7.21 -1.10
N GLY A 93 -14.14 -8.11 -0.34
CA GLY A 93 -14.73 -9.41 0.01
C GLY A 93 -14.75 -10.40 -1.15
N LEU A 94 -13.99 -10.16 -2.22
CA LEU A 94 -13.97 -10.99 -3.43
C LEU A 94 -12.82 -12.01 -3.39
N GLY A 95 -13.07 -13.19 -3.96
CA GLY A 95 -12.05 -14.16 -4.30
C GLY A 95 -11.30 -13.78 -5.58
N LEU A 96 -10.09 -14.29 -5.74
CA LEU A 96 -9.27 -14.06 -6.93
C LEU A 96 -8.61 -15.34 -7.40
N ILE A 97 -8.86 -15.70 -8.65
CA ILE A 97 -8.33 -16.90 -9.31
C ILE A 97 -7.53 -16.48 -10.54
N SER A 98 -6.44 -17.15 -10.82
CA SER A 98 -5.80 -17.12 -12.14
C SER A 98 -5.64 -18.52 -12.73
N VAL A 99 -5.76 -18.61 -14.05
CA VAL A 99 -5.76 -19.87 -14.80
C VAL A 99 -4.51 -19.94 -15.67
N ARG A 100 -3.66 -20.95 -15.45
CA ARG A 100 -2.58 -21.29 -16.37
C ARG A 100 -3.13 -22.19 -17.47
N LEU A 101 -3.46 -21.61 -18.63
CA LEU A 101 -4.17 -22.29 -19.70
C LEU A 101 -3.40 -23.48 -20.28
N HIS A 102 -2.09 -23.37 -20.45
CA HIS A 102 -1.27 -24.48 -20.98
C HIS A 102 -1.22 -25.70 -20.04
N GLU A 103 -1.25 -25.44 -18.72
CA GLU A 103 -1.18 -26.47 -17.69
C GLU A 103 -2.60 -26.88 -17.22
N GLN A 104 -3.66 -26.21 -17.69
CA GLN A 104 -5.04 -26.34 -17.20
C GLN A 104 -5.12 -26.22 -15.66
N MET A 105 -4.25 -25.40 -15.08
CA MET A 105 -4.08 -25.30 -13.62
C MET A 105 -4.69 -24.02 -13.08
N ILE A 106 -5.43 -24.17 -11.98
CA ILE A 106 -6.02 -23.08 -11.21
C ILE A 106 -5.08 -22.64 -10.08
N ILE A 107 -4.91 -21.34 -9.92
CA ILE A 107 -4.22 -20.75 -8.77
C ILE A 107 -5.21 -19.82 -8.06
N VAL A 108 -5.65 -20.21 -6.87
CA VAL A 108 -6.44 -19.35 -5.98
C VAL A 108 -5.49 -18.43 -5.22
N HIS A 109 -5.64 -17.12 -5.40
CA HIS A 109 -4.82 -16.09 -4.75
C HIS A 109 -5.40 -15.59 -3.43
N CYS A 110 -6.72 -15.55 -3.35
CA CYS A 110 -7.48 -15.32 -2.11
C CYS A 110 -8.91 -15.85 -2.30
N ASP A 111 -9.50 -16.27 -1.21
CA ASP A 111 -10.91 -16.64 -1.12
C ASP A 111 -11.74 -15.40 -0.73
N PRO A 112 -13.07 -15.40 -1.01
CA PRO A 112 -13.99 -14.39 -0.52
C PRO A 112 -14.03 -14.43 1.01
N GLU A 113 -13.82 -13.28 1.64
CA GLU A 113 -13.84 -13.15 3.10
C GLU A 113 -14.25 -11.74 3.50
N GLU A 114 -14.95 -11.59 4.62
CA GLU A 114 -15.23 -10.28 5.20
C GLU A 114 -13.94 -9.52 5.50
N TYR A 115 -13.81 -8.31 4.98
CA TYR A 115 -12.61 -7.51 5.18
C TYR A 115 -12.57 -6.84 6.55
N ARG A 116 -11.61 -7.27 7.38
CA ARG A 116 -11.31 -6.65 8.67
C ARG A 116 -9.99 -5.86 8.62
N PRO A 117 -10.05 -4.53 8.40
CA PRO A 117 -8.85 -3.71 8.20
C PRO A 117 -8.00 -3.59 9.46
N ARG A 118 -6.72 -3.96 9.35
CA ARG A 118 -5.74 -3.72 10.42
C ARG A 118 -5.21 -2.29 10.33
N LYS A 119 -5.60 -1.43 11.29
CA LYS A 119 -5.07 -0.06 11.41
C LYS A 119 -3.66 -0.08 12.02
N VAL A 120 -2.69 0.57 11.35
CA VAL A 120 -1.31 0.67 11.82
C VAL A 120 -1.19 1.91 12.72
N LYS A 121 -1.36 1.76 14.04
CA LYS A 121 -1.31 2.84 15.04
C LYS A 121 -0.03 3.70 14.92
N LYS A 122 1.14 3.06 14.73
CA LYS A 122 2.43 3.77 14.56
C LYS A 122 2.43 4.75 13.38
N ARG A 123 1.82 4.38 12.25
CA ARG A 123 1.72 5.29 11.08
C ARG A 123 0.82 6.47 11.37
N LYS A 124 -0.31 6.24 12.05
CA LYS A 124 -1.21 7.33 12.46
C LYS A 124 -0.50 8.32 13.40
N ILE A 125 0.21 7.81 14.42
CA ILE A 125 0.99 8.65 15.35
C ILE A 125 2.05 9.45 14.59
N GLY A 126 2.80 8.82 13.68
CA GLY A 126 3.81 9.51 12.86
C GLY A 126 3.23 10.63 12.01
N LEU A 127 2.06 10.38 11.38
CA LEU A 127 1.34 11.39 10.59
C LEU A 127 0.89 12.57 11.46
N LEU A 128 0.27 12.30 12.61
CA LEU A 128 -0.19 13.35 13.52
C LEU A 128 0.98 14.17 14.10
N ASN A 129 2.08 13.50 14.46
CA ASN A 129 3.28 14.19 14.95
C ASN A 129 3.87 15.12 13.86
N GLU A 130 3.95 14.67 12.62
CA GLU A 130 4.43 15.52 11.52
C GLU A 130 3.47 16.71 11.30
N PHE A 131 2.16 16.48 11.34
CA PHE A 131 1.16 17.53 11.17
C PHE A 131 1.25 18.60 12.26
N HIS A 132 1.32 18.20 13.53
CA HIS A 132 1.33 19.15 14.65
C HIS A 132 2.68 19.86 14.85
N ASN A 133 3.79 19.21 14.50
CA ASN A 133 5.12 19.80 14.70
C ASN A 133 5.58 20.65 13.51
N ARG A 134 4.94 20.54 12.34
CA ARG A 134 5.27 21.38 11.19
C ARG A 134 4.77 22.80 11.41
N LEU A 135 5.64 23.76 11.20
CA LEU A 135 5.30 25.20 11.25
C LEU A 135 4.74 25.63 9.90
N GLY A 136 3.48 26.07 9.90
CA GLY A 136 2.78 26.49 8.69
C GLY A 136 2.56 25.36 7.67
N ASP A 137 2.24 25.74 6.43
CA ASP A 137 2.04 24.82 5.32
C ASP A 137 2.95 25.16 4.13
N PRO A 138 4.26 24.82 4.21
CA PRO A 138 5.24 25.22 3.21
C PRO A 138 5.25 24.33 1.96
N ASN A 139 4.45 23.25 1.92
CA ASN A 139 4.41 22.33 0.80
C ASN A 139 3.09 22.44 0.05
N VAL A 140 3.14 22.23 -1.26
CA VAL A 140 1.94 22.18 -2.09
C VAL A 140 1.50 20.73 -2.28
N GLY A 141 0.22 20.44 -2.02
CA GLY A 141 -0.33 19.09 -2.20
C GLY A 141 -0.20 18.62 -3.65
N GLY A 142 0.15 17.32 -3.83
CA GLY A 142 0.30 16.74 -5.15
C GLY A 142 1.62 17.05 -5.89
N GLN A 143 2.51 17.88 -5.32
CA GLN A 143 3.81 18.15 -5.94
C GLN A 143 4.69 16.92 -6.02
N SER A 144 5.42 16.76 -7.13
CA SER A 144 6.41 15.70 -7.34
C SER A 144 7.79 16.30 -7.68
N GLY A 145 8.86 15.56 -7.41
CA GLY A 145 10.23 15.96 -7.76
C GLY A 145 10.85 17.07 -6.90
N LYS A 146 10.11 17.69 -5.99
CA LYS A 146 10.63 18.70 -5.05
C LYS A 146 10.88 18.09 -3.66
N LYS A 147 11.93 18.56 -2.99
CA LYS A 147 12.21 18.15 -1.59
C LYS A 147 11.14 18.71 -0.67
N ILE A 148 10.44 17.83 0.04
CA ILE A 148 9.40 18.20 1.00
C ILE A 148 10.04 18.85 2.24
N ILE A 149 9.44 19.94 2.72
CA ILE A 149 9.80 20.59 3.97
C ILE A 149 9.03 19.90 5.10
N THR A 150 9.73 19.09 5.88
CA THR A 150 9.18 18.38 7.05
C THR A 150 9.43 19.18 8.33
N ALA A 151 8.73 18.85 9.42
CA ALA A 151 9.00 19.42 10.74
C ALA A 151 10.47 19.25 11.13
N TYR A 152 11.05 18.05 10.87
CA TYR A 152 12.48 17.80 11.11
C TYR A 152 13.38 18.77 10.33
N ARG A 153 13.10 19.00 9.04
CA ARG A 153 13.88 19.92 8.20
C ARG A 153 13.76 21.37 8.69
N GLN A 154 12.58 21.78 9.15
CA GLN A 154 12.39 23.09 9.76
C GLN A 154 13.20 23.26 11.04
N ASP A 155 13.22 22.25 11.91
CA ASP A 155 14.05 22.26 13.13
C ASP A 155 15.54 22.36 12.80
N VAL A 156 16.00 21.58 11.80
CA VAL A 156 17.40 21.63 11.33
C VAL A 156 17.78 23.03 10.83
N LEU A 157 16.92 23.66 10.00
CA LEU A 157 17.15 25.01 9.47
C LEU A 157 17.16 26.06 10.58
N ARG A 158 16.28 25.92 11.57
CA ARG A 158 16.26 26.83 12.76
C ARG A 158 17.53 26.69 13.59
N ILE A 159 18.01 25.48 13.80
CA ILE A 159 19.27 25.23 14.50
C ILE A 159 20.44 25.78 13.70
N LEU A 160 20.46 25.56 12.37
CA LEU A 160 21.52 26.09 11.50
C LEU A 160 21.62 27.59 11.61
N LYS A 161 20.49 28.31 11.44
CA LYS A 161 20.44 29.77 11.57
C LYS A 161 20.84 30.26 12.98
N TYR A 162 20.49 29.50 14.02
CA TYR A 162 20.83 29.85 15.38
C TYR A 162 22.35 29.74 15.64
N ILE A 163 22.98 28.68 15.13
CA ILE A 163 24.45 28.50 15.21
C ILE A 163 25.17 29.55 14.33
N GLU A 164 24.62 29.89 13.17
CA GLU A 164 25.18 30.96 12.31
C GLU A 164 25.27 32.29 13.04
N LEU A 165 24.26 32.63 13.84
CA LEU A 165 24.20 33.92 14.57
C LEU A 165 25.01 33.92 15.88
N ASN A 166 25.13 32.78 16.56
CA ASN A 166 25.68 32.71 17.93
C ASN A 166 27.02 31.96 18.00
N GLY A 167 27.52 31.43 16.88
CA GLY A 167 28.74 30.59 16.84
C GLY A 167 28.50 29.17 17.36
N ALA A 168 29.57 28.49 17.72
CA ALA A 168 29.54 27.14 18.25
C ALA A 168 28.77 27.04 19.57
N ILE A 169 27.82 26.06 19.67
CA ILE A 169 26.85 26.03 20.76
C ILE A 169 26.54 24.62 21.24
N SER A 170 26.03 24.50 22.46
CA SER A 170 25.60 23.21 23.02
C SER A 170 24.13 22.88 22.67
N PRO A 171 23.78 21.59 22.57
CA PRO A 171 22.37 21.20 22.40
C PRO A 171 21.45 21.68 23.53
N LYS A 172 22.00 21.92 24.75
CA LYS A 172 21.21 22.42 25.88
C LYS A 172 20.74 23.86 25.66
N ASP A 173 21.62 24.70 25.10
CA ASP A 173 21.28 26.09 24.80
C ASP A 173 20.26 26.17 23.67
N ILE A 174 20.38 25.32 22.62
CA ILE A 174 19.40 25.20 21.56
C ILE A 174 18.02 24.79 22.10
N ILE A 175 17.98 23.84 23.04
CA ILE A 175 16.71 23.44 23.67
C ILE A 175 16.12 24.61 24.45
N LYS A 176 16.92 25.31 25.20
CA LYS A 176 16.51 26.45 26.05
C LYS A 176 15.92 27.57 25.21
N ASP A 177 16.61 27.97 24.13
CA ASP A 177 16.26 29.16 23.37
C ASP A 177 15.28 28.92 22.21
N LEU A 178 15.37 27.75 21.54
CA LEU A 178 14.50 27.40 20.42
C LEU A 178 13.38 26.43 20.78
N ASN A 179 13.39 25.87 22.00
CA ASN A 179 12.48 24.81 22.46
C ASN A 179 12.46 23.56 21.54
N ILE A 180 13.60 23.26 20.87
CA ILE A 180 13.75 22.08 20.01
C ILE A 180 14.32 20.93 20.84
N LYS A 181 13.44 20.15 21.48
CA LYS A 181 13.84 19.03 22.35
C LYS A 181 14.66 17.95 21.64
N LYS A 182 14.57 17.86 20.32
CA LYS A 182 15.30 16.91 19.46
C LYS A 182 16.70 17.42 19.04
N ALA A 183 17.14 18.59 19.47
CA ALA A 183 18.42 19.17 19.08
C ALA A 183 19.61 18.22 19.27
N PRO A 184 19.75 17.46 20.39
CA PRO A 184 20.85 16.50 20.53
C PRO A 184 20.87 15.44 19.44
N SER A 185 19.69 14.87 19.13
CA SER A 185 19.56 13.84 18.07
C SER A 185 19.81 14.42 16.68
N ILE A 186 19.34 15.64 16.41
CA ILE A 186 19.52 16.32 15.13
C ILE A 186 21.01 16.55 14.86
N LEU A 187 21.73 17.07 15.84
CA LEU A 187 23.16 17.38 15.74
C LEU A 187 24.00 16.11 15.64
N GLN A 188 23.67 15.07 16.42
CA GLN A 188 24.39 13.80 16.41
C GLN A 188 24.17 13.00 15.13
N LEU A 189 22.93 12.85 14.67
CA LEU A 189 22.60 12.09 13.45
C LEU A 189 22.99 12.84 12.18
N ASN A 190 22.95 14.16 12.20
CA ASN A 190 23.44 15.05 11.16
C ASN A 190 23.13 14.59 9.72
N TYR A 191 21.88 14.22 9.42
CA TYR A 191 21.48 13.64 8.13
C TYR A 191 21.80 14.52 6.90
N TYR A 192 21.94 15.82 7.10
CA TYR A 192 22.29 16.75 6.02
C TYR A 192 23.80 17.03 5.93
N GLY A 193 24.58 16.60 6.92
CA GLY A 193 26.01 16.91 7.00
C GLY A 193 26.33 18.37 7.32
N TRP A 194 25.36 19.17 7.81
CA TRP A 194 25.49 20.62 7.98
C TRP A 194 26.14 21.03 9.32
N PHE A 195 26.32 20.10 10.24
CA PHE A 195 26.89 20.34 11.53
C PHE A 195 28.19 19.57 11.72
N GLU A 196 29.12 20.12 12.53
CA GLU A 196 30.32 19.43 12.97
C GLU A 196 30.49 19.58 14.46
N ARG A 197 31.06 18.57 15.08
CA ARG A 197 31.37 18.61 16.52
C ARG A 197 32.75 19.19 16.71
N VAL A 198 32.83 20.38 17.32
CA VAL A 198 34.08 21.10 17.56
C VAL A 198 34.68 20.83 18.92
N ASP A 199 33.86 20.47 19.95
CA ASP A 199 34.26 20.06 21.26
C ASP A 199 33.26 19.09 21.90
N ARG A 200 33.54 18.62 23.11
CA ARG A 200 32.65 17.71 23.85
C ARG A 200 31.28 18.37 24.09
N GLY A 201 30.28 17.95 23.30
CA GLY A 201 28.92 18.47 23.38
C GLY A 201 28.73 19.87 22.80
N VAL A 202 29.68 20.36 21.97
CA VAL A 202 29.59 21.65 21.27
C VAL A 202 29.63 21.41 19.77
N TYR A 203 28.75 22.09 19.05
CA TYR A 203 28.57 21.90 17.60
C TYR A 203 28.65 23.24 16.86
N SER A 204 29.20 23.22 15.68
CA SER A 204 29.31 24.35 14.76
C SER A 204 28.73 23.97 13.40
N ILE A 205 28.71 24.93 12.48
CA ILE A 205 28.30 24.69 11.08
C ILE A 205 29.51 24.10 10.35
N SER A 206 29.27 22.97 9.64
CA SER A 206 30.29 22.38 8.76
C SER A 206 30.41 23.16 7.45
N VAL A 207 31.46 22.89 6.67
CA VAL A 207 31.63 23.46 5.32
C VAL A 207 30.41 23.22 4.41
N LEU A 208 29.74 22.06 4.55
CA LEU A 208 28.49 21.75 3.80
C LEU A 208 27.26 22.49 4.30
N GLY A 209 27.31 23.07 5.48
CA GLY A 209 26.23 23.85 6.08
C GLY A 209 26.30 25.35 5.79
N GLN A 210 27.38 25.82 5.21
CA GLN A 210 27.53 27.20 4.73
C GLN A 210 26.77 27.36 3.42
N ILE A 211 25.45 27.59 3.50
CA ILE A 211 24.51 27.67 2.37
C ILE A 211 24.19 29.13 2.09
#